data_6f64274a2190f0d5812a24d43472648f
#
_entry.id   6f64274a2190f0d5812a24d43472648f
#
_cell.length_a   1.000
_cell.length_b   1.000
_cell.length_c   1.000
_cell.angle_alpha   90.00
_cell.angle_beta   90.00
_cell.angle_gamma   90.00
#
_symmetry.space_group_name_H-M   'P 1'
#
loop_
_entity.id
_entity.type
_entity.pdbx_description
1 polymer ?
#
loop_
_entity_poly.entity_id
_entity_poly.type
_entity_poly.pdbx_seq_one_letter_code
_entity_poly.pdbx_strand_id
1 'polypeptide(L)'
;FVEIFNACESEEVNEKAKQLARKYHKPGFGGSDAHRVDCIGMGYTKLPDDIRCESDLIRYVKSTPYIPCGGVRYDRTTKDKLGPLNKVLVESCIIRAVKDFEGEND
;
A
#
# COMPACT_ATOMS: atom_id res chain seq x y z
N PHE A 1 1.77 -8.92 6.78
CA PHE A 1 2.89 -8.09 6.29
C PHE A 1 2.45 -6.63 6.13
N VAL A 2 3.44 -5.72 6.01
CA VAL A 2 3.23 -4.28 6.13
C VAL A 2 3.68 -3.59 4.84
N GLU A 3 2.89 -2.65 4.31
CA GLU A 3 3.31 -1.83 3.20
C GLU A 3 4.38 -0.83 3.66
N ILE A 4 5.64 -1.09 3.30
CA ILE A 4 6.79 -0.29 3.70
C ILE A 4 7.24 0.71 2.64
N PHE A 5 6.76 0.57 1.41
CA PHE A 5 6.98 1.51 0.33
C PHE A 5 5.68 1.75 -0.43
N ASN A 6 5.19 2.97 -0.36
CA ASN A 6 4.05 3.43 -1.14
C ASN A 6 4.55 4.61 -1.98
N ALA A 7 4.51 4.47 -3.30
CA ALA A 7 5.05 5.49 -4.20
C ALA A 7 4.29 6.83 -4.14
N CYS A 8 3.06 6.81 -3.63
CA CYS A 8 2.22 8.00 -3.48
C CYS A 8 2.40 8.70 -2.12
N GLU A 9 3.09 8.06 -1.18
CA GLU A 9 3.28 8.59 0.16
C GLU A 9 4.61 9.33 0.31
N SER A 10 4.73 10.09 1.40
CA SER A 10 5.98 10.77 1.72
C SER A 10 7.06 9.78 2.15
N GLU A 11 8.31 10.18 1.98
CA GLU A 11 9.44 9.39 2.45
C GLU A 11 9.38 9.15 3.96
N GLU A 12 8.93 10.14 4.72
CA GLU A 12 8.78 10.05 6.17
C GLU A 12 7.77 8.97 6.58
N VAL A 13 6.62 8.91 5.91
CA VAL A 13 5.58 7.88 6.17
C VAL A 13 6.11 6.50 5.83
N ASN A 14 6.80 6.36 4.70
CA ASN A 14 7.41 5.10 4.30
C ASN A 14 8.45 4.63 5.32
N GLU A 15 9.27 5.54 5.83
CA GLU A 15 10.28 5.20 6.84
C GLU A 15 9.65 4.73 8.15
N LYS A 16 8.59 5.37 8.60
CA LYS A 16 7.83 4.93 9.78
C LYS A 16 7.24 3.53 9.59
N ALA A 17 6.73 3.24 8.40
CA ALA A 17 6.20 1.91 8.09
C ALA A 17 7.29 0.84 8.12
N LYS A 18 8.51 1.15 7.61
CA LYS A 18 9.66 0.24 7.71
C LYS A 18 10.04 -0.05 9.15
N GLN A 19 10.09 0.98 9.99
CA GLN A 19 10.40 0.83 11.41
C GLN A 19 9.37 -0.05 12.10
N LEU A 20 8.10 0.13 11.79
CA LEU A 20 7.02 -0.69 12.33
C LEU A 20 7.15 -2.16 11.93
N ALA A 21 7.44 -2.41 10.65
CA ALA A 21 7.65 -3.76 10.15
C ALA A 21 8.82 -4.46 10.86
N ARG A 22 9.94 -3.75 11.06
CA ARG A 22 11.09 -4.26 11.81
C ARG A 22 10.76 -4.56 13.25
N LYS A 23 10.03 -3.66 13.91
CA LYS A 23 9.66 -3.81 15.32
C LYS A 23 8.84 -5.08 15.56
N TYR A 24 7.93 -5.40 14.65
CA TYR A 24 7.05 -6.56 14.78
C TYR A 24 7.53 -7.78 13.98
N HIS A 25 8.72 -7.74 13.40
CA HIS A 25 9.31 -8.82 12.61
C HIS A 25 8.39 -9.29 11.49
N LYS A 26 7.76 -8.34 10.79
CA LYS A 26 6.86 -8.62 9.68
C LYS A 26 7.53 -8.30 8.35
N PRO A 27 7.36 -9.14 7.32
CA PRO A 27 7.86 -8.81 6.00
C PRO A 27 7.15 -7.56 5.47
N GLY A 28 7.89 -6.76 4.71
CA GLY A 28 7.35 -5.57 4.06
C GLY A 28 7.05 -5.83 2.59
N PHE A 29 6.15 -5.04 2.04
CA PHE A 29 5.87 -5.03 0.61
C PHE A 29 5.79 -3.59 0.10
N GLY A 30 5.80 -3.43 -1.22
CA GLY A 30 5.69 -2.14 -1.87
C GLY A 30 4.58 -2.10 -2.90
N GLY A 31 4.08 -0.92 -3.14
CA GLY A 31 3.05 -0.67 -4.13
C GLY A 31 3.05 0.76 -4.64
N SER A 32 2.43 0.99 -5.78
CA SER A 32 2.38 2.30 -6.41
C SER A 32 1.27 3.19 -5.88
N ASP A 33 0.21 2.60 -5.34
CA ASP A 33 -1.01 3.32 -4.97
C ASP A 33 -1.51 4.17 -6.15
N ALA A 34 -1.43 3.60 -7.36
CA ALA A 34 -1.65 4.32 -8.60
C ALA A 34 -3.12 4.70 -8.78
N HIS A 35 -3.34 5.97 -9.10
CA HIS A 35 -4.65 6.53 -9.45
C HIS A 35 -4.67 6.99 -10.91
N ARG A 36 -3.55 6.88 -11.62
CA ARG A 36 -3.38 7.17 -13.03
C ARG A 36 -2.51 6.10 -13.67
N VAL A 37 -2.68 5.89 -14.96
CA VAL A 37 -1.96 4.87 -15.71
C VAL A 37 -0.43 5.07 -15.64
N ASP A 38 0.03 6.32 -15.68
CA ASP A 38 1.46 6.66 -15.65
C ASP A 38 2.13 6.40 -14.30
N CYS A 39 1.35 6.14 -13.25
CA CYS A 39 1.88 5.80 -11.92
C CYS A 39 1.94 4.29 -11.66
N ILE A 40 1.37 3.47 -12.53
CA ILE A 40 1.41 2.01 -12.39
C ILE A 40 2.87 1.53 -12.49
N GLY A 41 3.29 0.72 -11.53
CA GLY A 41 4.65 0.19 -11.48
C GLY A 41 5.67 1.09 -10.82
N MET A 42 5.31 2.30 -10.41
CA MET A 42 6.24 3.19 -9.71
C MET A 42 6.62 2.65 -8.33
N GLY A 43 5.74 1.89 -7.69
CA GLY A 43 6.07 1.10 -6.51
C GLY A 43 5.77 -0.38 -6.81
N TYR A 44 6.61 -1.29 -6.31
CA TYR A 44 6.47 -2.70 -6.65
C TYR A 44 7.00 -3.61 -5.54
N THR A 45 6.57 -4.86 -5.62
CA THR A 45 7.08 -5.96 -4.79
C THR A 45 7.61 -7.03 -5.74
N LYS A 46 8.84 -7.49 -5.51
CA LYS A 46 9.43 -8.58 -6.32
C LYS A 46 9.03 -9.93 -5.75
N LEU A 47 8.40 -10.73 -6.56
CA LEU A 47 7.98 -12.08 -6.20
C LEU A 47 8.67 -13.10 -7.10
N PRO A 48 8.93 -14.34 -6.61
CA PRO A 48 9.44 -15.41 -7.46
C PRO A 48 8.47 -15.78 -8.58
N ASP A 49 9.00 -16.28 -9.69
CA ASP A 49 8.20 -16.64 -10.86
C ASP A 49 7.29 -17.86 -10.63
N ASP A 50 7.55 -18.63 -9.60
CA ASP A 50 6.77 -19.83 -9.26
C ASP A 50 5.51 -19.56 -8.45
N ILE A 51 5.26 -18.29 -8.10
CA ILE A 51 4.00 -17.88 -7.45
C ILE A 51 2.93 -17.75 -8.53
N ARG A 52 1.96 -18.66 -8.53
CA ARG A 52 0.92 -18.75 -9.55
C ARG A 52 -0.50 -18.64 -9.03
N CYS A 53 -0.66 -18.68 -7.70
CA CYS A 53 -1.97 -18.59 -7.06
C CYS A 53 -1.84 -17.98 -5.67
N GLU A 54 -2.97 -17.66 -5.07
CA GLU A 54 -3.04 -17.06 -3.74
C GLU A 54 -2.35 -17.93 -2.68
N SER A 55 -2.55 -19.24 -2.73
CA SER A 55 -1.91 -20.16 -1.77
C SER A 55 -0.39 -20.12 -1.83
N ASP A 56 0.17 -20.01 -3.02
CA ASP A 56 1.63 -19.88 -3.21
C ASP A 56 2.13 -18.58 -2.60
N LEU A 57 1.40 -17.49 -2.79
CA LEU A 57 1.75 -16.18 -2.24
C LEU A 57 1.74 -16.20 -0.71
N ILE A 58 0.69 -16.73 -0.12
CA ILE A 58 0.56 -16.83 1.34
C ILE A 58 1.71 -17.65 1.92
N ARG A 59 2.03 -18.79 1.31
CA ARG A 59 3.13 -19.65 1.74
C ARG A 59 4.48 -18.92 1.66
N TYR A 60 4.70 -18.21 0.55
CA TYR A 60 5.93 -17.44 0.35
C TYR A 60 6.08 -16.35 1.41
N VAL A 61 5.04 -15.57 1.66
CA VAL A 61 5.06 -14.48 2.64
C VAL A 61 5.32 -15.01 4.06
N LYS A 62 4.71 -16.14 4.42
CA LYS A 62 4.89 -16.76 5.74
C LYS A 62 6.28 -17.32 5.96
N SER A 63 6.95 -17.78 4.90
CA SER A 63 8.26 -18.43 5.00
C SER A 63 9.44 -17.50 4.68
N THR A 64 9.18 -16.28 4.23
CA THR A 64 10.24 -15.37 3.77
C THR A 64 10.33 -14.16 4.67
N PRO A 65 11.47 -13.99 5.38
CA PRO A 65 11.62 -12.86 6.32
C PRO A 65 11.82 -11.52 5.62
N TYR A 66 12.26 -11.52 4.36
CA TYR A 66 12.51 -10.32 3.58
C TYR A 66 12.04 -10.50 2.16
N ILE A 67 11.20 -9.59 1.70
CA ILE A 67 10.67 -9.58 0.33
C ILE A 67 11.15 -8.29 -0.33
N PRO A 68 11.91 -8.36 -1.43
CA PRO A 68 12.38 -7.15 -2.11
C PRO A 68 11.22 -6.30 -2.61
N CYS A 69 11.27 -5.01 -2.30
CA CYS A 69 10.30 -4.05 -2.80
C CYS A 69 10.94 -2.67 -2.90
N GLY A 70 10.29 -1.78 -3.59
CA GLY A 70 10.78 -0.43 -3.78
C GLY A 70 10.13 0.25 -4.96
N GLY A 71 10.83 1.23 -5.53
CA GLY A 71 10.36 1.98 -6.68
C GLY A 71 10.76 3.44 -6.61
N VAL A 72 9.99 4.28 -7.28
CA VAL A 72 10.19 5.72 -7.34
C VAL A 72 8.93 6.42 -6.83
N ARG A 73 9.10 7.29 -5.84
CA ARG A 73 8.00 8.12 -5.35
C ARG A 73 7.66 9.18 -6.39
N TYR A 74 6.40 9.53 -6.49
CA TYR A 74 5.96 10.67 -7.27
C TYR A 74 5.51 11.80 -6.33
N ASP A 75 5.78 13.05 -6.76
CA ASP A 75 5.75 14.24 -5.88
C ASP A 75 4.37 14.70 -5.43
N ARG A 76 3.31 14.13 -6.01
CA ARG A 76 1.95 14.53 -5.67
C ARG A 76 1.16 13.37 -5.11
N THR A 77 0.60 13.57 -3.92
CA THR A 77 -0.37 12.65 -3.35
C THR A 77 -1.65 12.66 -4.18
N THR A 78 -2.48 11.65 -4.00
CA THR A 78 -3.80 11.61 -4.62
C THR A 78 -4.63 12.85 -4.29
N LYS A 79 -4.52 13.34 -3.05
CA LYS A 79 -5.21 14.55 -2.60
C LYS A 79 -4.82 15.77 -3.42
N ASP A 80 -3.55 15.90 -3.77
CA ASP A 80 -3.06 17.04 -4.56
C ASP A 80 -3.51 16.99 -6.02
N LYS A 81 -3.76 15.79 -6.53
CA LYS A 81 -4.18 15.57 -7.91
C LYS A 81 -5.69 15.70 -8.10
N LEU A 82 -6.44 15.51 -7.04
CA LEU A 82 -7.88 15.69 -7.05
C LEU A 82 -8.22 17.13 -6.77
N GLY A 83 -9.09 17.71 -7.57
CA GLY A 83 -9.61 19.04 -7.27
C GLY A 83 -10.43 19.03 -5.97
N PRO A 84 -10.74 20.22 -5.40
CA PRO A 84 -11.42 20.30 -4.12
C PRO A 84 -12.72 19.49 -4.05
N LEU A 85 -13.49 19.45 -5.13
CA LEU A 85 -14.74 18.71 -5.20
C LEU A 85 -14.50 17.20 -5.10
N ASN A 86 -13.51 16.70 -5.83
CA ASN A 86 -13.16 15.28 -5.81
C ASN A 86 -12.64 14.85 -4.42
N LYS A 87 -11.88 15.72 -3.76
CA LYS A 87 -11.43 15.49 -2.40
C LYS A 87 -12.60 15.26 -1.45
N VAL A 88 -13.62 16.11 -1.52
CA VAL A 88 -14.82 15.96 -0.70
C VAL A 88 -15.53 14.64 -0.98
N LEU A 89 -15.63 14.24 -2.24
CA LEU A 89 -16.26 12.98 -2.62
C LEU A 89 -15.49 11.77 -2.06
N VAL A 90 -14.15 11.79 -2.16
CA VAL A 90 -13.30 10.71 -1.62
C VAL A 90 -13.46 10.62 -0.10
N GLU A 91 -13.40 11.73 0.60
CA GLU A 91 -13.59 11.78 2.06
C GLU A 91 -14.96 11.25 2.46
N SER A 92 -16.00 11.60 1.73
CA SER A 92 -17.37 11.12 1.96
C SER A 92 -17.48 9.61 1.78
N CYS A 93 -16.81 9.04 0.77
CA CYS A 93 -16.76 7.59 0.53
C CYS A 93 -16.07 6.86 1.67
N ILE A 94 -14.95 7.41 2.18
CA ILE A 94 -14.21 6.84 3.30
C ILE A 94 -15.08 6.84 4.56
N ILE A 95 -15.74 7.95 4.86
CA ILE A 95 -16.63 8.06 6.03
C ILE A 95 -17.76 7.04 5.94
N ARG A 96 -18.35 6.87 4.77
CA ARG A 96 -19.41 5.87 4.55
C ARG A 96 -18.91 4.45 4.80
N ALA A 97 -17.73 4.11 4.25
CA ALA A 97 -17.13 2.80 4.43
C ALA A 97 -16.86 2.48 5.90
N VAL A 98 -16.35 3.45 6.67
CA VAL A 98 -16.13 3.29 8.11
C VAL A 98 -17.44 3.06 8.85
N LYS A 99 -18.48 3.82 8.54
CA LYS A 99 -19.81 3.66 9.16
C LYS A 99 -20.41 2.29 8.86
N ASP A 100 -20.30 1.82 7.62
CA ASP A 100 -20.80 0.51 7.22
C ASP A 100 -20.07 -0.61 7.99
N PHE A 101 -18.75 -0.48 8.12
CA PHE A 101 -17.93 -1.42 8.90
C PHE A 101 -18.31 -1.43 10.38
N GLU A 102 -18.51 -0.27 11.01
CA GLU A 102 -18.95 -0.16 12.40
C GLU A 102 -20.34 -0.77 12.59
N GLY A 103 -21.26 -0.59 11.63
CA GLY A 103 -22.57 -1.20 11.64
C GLY A 103 -22.54 -2.73 11.58
N GLU A 104 -21.60 -3.30 10.85
CA GLU A 104 -21.43 -4.76 10.75
C GLU A 104 -20.93 -5.39 12.04
N ASN A 105 -20.27 -4.64 12.91
CA ASN A 105 -19.74 -5.12 14.18
C ASN A 105 -20.69 -4.96 15.37
N ASP A 106 -21.82 -4.34 15.12
CA ASP A 106 -22.90 -4.19 16.12
C ASP A 106 -23.85 -5.40 16.07
#